data_883a949f0ed1ed8aeb9b526a98dc5901
#
_entry.id   883a949f0ed1ed8aeb9b526a98dc5901
#
_cell.length_a   1.000
_cell.length_b   1.000
_cell.length_c   1.000
_cell.angle_alpha   90.00
_cell.angle_beta   90.00
_cell.angle_gamma   90.00
#
_symmetry.space_group_name_H-M   'P 1'
#
loop_
_entity.id
_entity.type
_entity.pdbx_description
1 polymer ?
#
loop_
_entity_poly.entity_id
_entity_poly.type
_entity_poly.pdbx_seq_one_letter_code
_entity_poly.pdbx_strand_id
1 'polypeptide(L)'
;MPVGNLTDQWFFLCGVDVLAPSDALGVVALGDSLTDGNISTIDAFCRWPDQLARRLVARAGRPVGVMNNGLGGNRILHDIRGDSGLRRFDCDVLAQPGVTHVIVMLGTNDPRNRWAKPEEEVTAEHMIAGLSDGHTRQLHDAPDSVLLSAF
;
A
#
# COMPACT_ATOMS: atom_id res chain seq x y z
N MET A 1 17.93 33.77 10.57
CA MET A 1 17.14 33.14 9.51
C MET A 1 15.86 32.62 10.15
N PRO A 2 14.67 32.87 9.60
CA PRO A 2 13.48 32.24 10.14
C PRO A 2 13.63 30.71 10.01
N VAL A 3 13.50 30.02 11.13
CA VAL A 3 13.38 28.56 11.13
C VAL A 3 12.05 28.28 10.44
N GLY A 4 12.09 27.70 9.24
CA GLY A 4 10.87 27.26 8.56
C GLY A 4 10.14 26.27 9.46
N ASN A 5 8.82 26.28 9.43
CA ASN A 5 8.04 25.26 10.12
C ASN A 5 8.42 23.89 9.54
N LEU A 6 8.98 23.02 10.37
CA LEU A 6 9.20 21.64 10.00
C LEU A 6 7.84 20.94 9.93
N THR A 7 7.62 20.19 8.88
CA THR A 7 6.45 19.32 8.72
C THR A 7 6.91 17.89 8.48
N ASP A 8 6.17 16.96 9.02
CA ASP A 8 6.32 15.52 8.81
C ASP A 8 5.39 14.98 7.70
N GLN A 9 4.73 15.90 6.98
CA GLN A 9 3.76 15.57 5.94
C GLN A 9 4.16 16.11 4.57
N TRP A 10 3.87 15.34 3.54
CA TRP A 10 4.08 15.67 2.13
C TRP A 10 2.78 16.23 1.55
N PHE A 11 2.55 17.53 1.65
CA PHE A 11 1.28 18.14 1.22
C PHE A 11 1.07 18.16 -0.30
N PHE A 12 2.13 18.16 -1.08
CA PHE A 12 2.06 18.38 -2.53
C PHE A 12 2.83 17.34 -3.34
N LEU A 13 3.63 16.49 -2.71
CA LEU A 13 4.37 15.44 -3.37
C LEU A 13 3.63 14.12 -3.20
N CYS A 14 3.08 13.59 -4.30
CA CYS A 14 2.34 12.32 -4.32
C CYS A 14 3.16 11.15 -4.86
N GLY A 15 4.24 11.40 -5.57
CA GLY A 15 5.11 10.37 -6.11
C GLY A 15 6.31 10.93 -6.84
N VAL A 16 7.26 10.06 -7.15
CA VAL A 16 8.42 10.37 -7.98
C VAL A 16 8.56 9.26 -9.02
N ASP A 17 8.36 9.62 -10.29
CA ASP A 17 8.57 8.71 -11.41
C ASP A 17 9.98 8.87 -11.97
N VAL A 18 10.58 7.76 -12.35
CA VAL A 18 11.92 7.71 -12.94
C VAL A 18 11.90 6.92 -14.24
N LEU A 19 12.74 7.32 -15.19
CA LEU A 19 12.97 6.51 -16.38
C LEU A 19 13.81 5.29 -15.99
N ALA A 20 13.28 4.11 -16.26
CA ALA A 20 13.92 2.86 -15.92
C ALA A 20 13.94 1.91 -17.14
N PRO A 21 14.87 0.94 -17.19
CA PRO A 21 14.84 -0.14 -18.17
C PRO A 21 13.53 -0.95 -18.10
N SER A 22 13.16 -1.58 -19.21
CA SER A 22 11.91 -2.35 -19.31
C SER A 22 11.82 -3.56 -18.39
N ASP A 23 12.95 -4.03 -17.86
CA ASP A 23 13.04 -5.13 -16.90
C ASP A 23 13.00 -4.68 -15.43
N ALA A 24 12.86 -3.38 -15.17
CA ALA A 24 12.74 -2.86 -13.82
C ALA A 24 11.50 -3.41 -13.10
N LEU A 25 11.60 -3.57 -11.78
CA LEU A 25 10.50 -4.01 -10.93
C LEU A 25 9.86 -2.82 -10.21
N GLY A 26 8.55 -2.72 -10.32
CA GLY A 26 7.72 -1.84 -9.51
C GLY A 26 6.90 -2.65 -8.50
N VAL A 27 7.14 -2.44 -7.22
CA VAL A 27 6.42 -3.12 -6.13
C VAL A 27 5.56 -2.10 -5.40
N VAL A 28 4.26 -2.35 -5.31
CA VAL A 28 3.34 -1.56 -4.47
C VAL A 28 3.05 -2.32 -3.19
N ALA A 29 3.26 -1.67 -2.06
CA ALA A 29 2.87 -2.15 -0.75
C ALA A 29 1.57 -1.44 -0.30
N LEU A 30 0.41 -2.05 -0.54
CA LEU A 30 -0.88 -1.54 -0.10
C LEU A 30 -1.19 -2.05 1.30
N GLY A 31 -1.53 -1.15 2.22
CA GLY A 31 -1.79 -1.57 3.59
C GLY A 31 -2.34 -0.49 4.52
N ASP A 32 -2.35 -0.81 5.79
CA ASP A 32 -2.79 0.08 6.86
C ASP A 32 -1.61 0.71 7.63
N SER A 33 -1.79 1.00 8.91
CA SER A 33 -0.77 1.58 9.78
C SER A 33 0.51 0.75 9.90
N LEU A 34 0.43 -0.56 9.71
CA LEU A 34 1.60 -1.45 9.75
C LEU A 34 2.49 -1.25 8.52
N THR A 35 1.88 -0.95 7.38
CA THR A 35 2.59 -0.64 6.13
C THR A 35 3.04 0.82 6.10
N ASP A 36 2.17 1.75 6.49
CA ASP A 36 2.49 3.17 6.67
C ASP A 36 3.69 3.37 7.61
N GLY A 37 3.83 2.50 8.61
CA GLY A 37 4.93 2.53 9.57
C GLY A 37 4.64 3.34 10.81
N ASN A 38 3.39 3.36 11.25
CA ASN A 38 3.00 4.00 12.51
C ASN A 38 3.88 3.52 13.66
N ILE A 39 4.34 4.47 14.50
CA ILE A 39 5.28 4.26 15.62
C ILE A 39 6.70 3.83 15.17
N SER A 40 7.02 3.80 13.89
CA SER A 40 8.41 3.61 13.46
C SER A 40 9.26 4.84 13.77
N THR A 41 10.56 4.64 13.93
CA THR A 41 11.48 5.76 14.19
C THR A 41 11.46 6.75 13.02
N ILE A 42 11.20 8.02 13.33
CA ILE A 42 11.15 9.10 12.35
C ILE A 42 12.50 9.18 11.62
N ASP A 43 12.46 9.37 10.31
CA ASP A 43 13.62 9.51 9.41
C ASP A 43 14.59 8.31 9.37
N ALA A 44 14.27 7.20 10.05
CA ALA A 44 15.13 6.02 10.05
C ALA A 44 14.91 5.11 8.83
N PHE A 45 13.84 5.31 8.06
CA PHE A 45 13.49 4.47 6.92
C PHE A 45 13.56 2.97 7.25
N CYS A 46 12.93 2.59 8.37
CA CYS A 46 13.00 1.22 8.90
C CYS A 46 11.65 0.47 8.83
N ARG A 47 10.64 1.02 8.16
CA ARG A 47 9.37 0.36 7.88
C ARG A 47 9.60 -0.90 7.07
N TRP A 48 8.67 -1.84 7.09
CA TRP A 48 8.86 -3.08 6.36
C TRP A 48 9.01 -2.88 4.82
N PRO A 49 8.30 -1.93 4.15
CA PRO A 49 8.57 -1.65 2.75
C PRO A 49 9.98 -1.10 2.49
N ASP A 50 10.53 -0.30 3.42
CA ASP A 50 11.90 0.20 3.32
C ASP A 50 12.92 -0.95 3.40
N GLN A 51 12.69 -1.91 4.30
CA GLN A 51 13.54 -3.10 4.43
C GLN A 51 13.42 -4.03 3.22
N LEU A 52 12.20 -4.17 2.68
CA LEU A 52 11.97 -4.91 1.44
C LEU A 52 12.74 -4.28 0.28
N ALA A 53 12.63 -2.96 0.10
CA ALA A 53 13.36 -2.23 -0.92
C ALA A 53 14.87 -2.49 -0.86
N ARG A 54 15.48 -2.37 0.32
CA ARG A 54 16.91 -2.63 0.52
C ARG A 54 17.31 -4.06 0.12
N ARG A 55 16.47 -5.04 0.49
CA ARG A 55 16.74 -6.47 0.17
C ARG A 55 16.59 -6.75 -1.33
N LEU A 56 15.57 -6.18 -1.97
CA LEU A 56 15.35 -6.36 -3.39
C LEU A 56 16.46 -5.68 -4.22
N VAL A 57 16.80 -4.44 -3.90
CA VAL A 57 17.90 -3.73 -4.58
C VAL A 57 19.22 -4.51 -4.46
N ALA A 58 19.49 -5.12 -3.32
CA ALA A 58 20.71 -5.89 -3.11
C ALA A 58 20.76 -7.23 -3.87
N ARG A 59 19.60 -7.77 -4.31
CA ARG A 59 19.50 -9.15 -4.83
C ARG A 59 18.94 -9.28 -6.23
N ALA A 60 18.15 -8.32 -6.71
CA ALA A 60 17.40 -8.46 -7.95
C ALA A 60 18.27 -8.41 -9.24
N GLY A 61 19.47 -7.83 -9.17
CA GLY A 61 20.32 -7.64 -10.36
C GLY A 61 19.76 -6.68 -11.42
N ARG A 62 18.66 -5.99 -11.09
CA ARG A 62 17.95 -5.01 -11.93
C ARG A 62 17.34 -3.91 -11.07
N PRO A 63 16.98 -2.75 -11.64
CA PRO A 63 16.35 -1.67 -10.87
C PRO A 63 15.04 -2.12 -10.20
N VAL A 64 14.83 -1.69 -8.97
CA VAL A 64 13.62 -1.98 -8.18
C VAL A 64 13.14 -0.70 -7.50
N GLY A 65 11.87 -0.37 -7.70
CA GLY A 65 11.14 0.63 -6.92
C GLY A 65 10.16 -0.06 -5.97
N VAL A 66 10.06 0.42 -4.73
CA VAL A 66 9.04 -0.02 -3.78
C VAL A 66 8.25 1.20 -3.33
N MET A 67 6.96 1.20 -3.60
CA MET A 67 6.02 2.25 -3.23
C MET A 67 5.29 1.83 -1.95
N ASN A 68 5.33 2.70 -0.94
CA ASN A 68 4.61 2.48 0.31
C ASN A 68 3.27 3.22 0.25
N ASN A 69 2.18 2.49 -0.03
CA ASN A 69 0.81 2.97 -0.05
C ASN A 69 0.04 2.49 1.20
N GLY A 70 0.72 2.51 2.34
CA GLY A 70 0.12 2.33 3.66
C GLY A 70 -0.69 3.56 4.07
N LEU A 71 -1.83 3.34 4.72
CA LEU A 71 -2.69 4.39 5.24
C LEU A 71 -3.18 4.01 6.65
N GLY A 72 -2.74 4.76 7.66
CA GLY A 72 -3.05 4.48 9.06
C GLY A 72 -4.54 4.35 9.32
N GLY A 73 -4.98 3.21 9.88
CA GLY A 73 -6.38 2.93 10.19
C GLY A 73 -7.23 2.50 9.00
N ASN A 74 -6.65 2.28 7.83
CA ASN A 74 -7.38 1.88 6.63
C ASN A 74 -8.02 0.50 6.77
N ARG A 75 -9.16 0.32 6.13
CA ARG A 75 -9.97 -0.92 6.07
C ARG A 75 -10.03 -1.43 4.63
N ILE A 76 -10.36 -2.69 4.44
CA ILE A 76 -10.55 -3.28 3.10
C ILE A 76 -11.83 -2.74 2.46
N LEU A 77 -12.95 -2.80 3.21
CA LEU A 77 -14.29 -2.69 2.65
C LEU A 77 -14.96 -1.33 2.90
N HIS A 78 -14.61 -0.64 3.97
CA HIS A 78 -15.32 0.55 4.42
C HIS A 78 -14.40 1.76 4.60
N ASP A 79 -14.90 2.90 4.15
CA ASP A 79 -14.20 4.18 4.30
C ASP A 79 -14.29 4.65 5.76
N ILE A 80 -13.15 5.02 6.36
CA ILE A 80 -13.11 5.70 7.66
C ILE A 80 -11.86 6.57 7.82
N ARG A 81 -10.71 6.07 7.44
CA ARG A 81 -9.45 6.78 7.34
C ARG A 81 -9.08 6.80 5.86
N GLY A 82 -9.63 7.77 5.14
CA GLY A 82 -9.59 7.80 3.67
C GLY A 82 -10.49 6.74 3.04
N ASP A 83 -10.39 6.60 1.74
CA ASP A 83 -11.10 5.58 0.96
C ASP A 83 -10.65 4.18 1.39
N SER A 84 -11.56 3.21 1.34
CA SER A 84 -11.26 1.81 1.64
C SER A 84 -10.22 1.23 0.66
N GLY A 85 -9.54 0.18 1.10
CA GLY A 85 -8.53 -0.48 0.26
C GLY A 85 -9.04 -0.85 -1.12
N LEU A 86 -10.28 -1.34 -1.22
CA LEU A 86 -10.90 -1.66 -2.51
C LEU A 86 -11.18 -0.42 -3.36
N ARG A 87 -11.62 0.69 -2.78
CA ARG A 87 -11.88 1.93 -3.53
C ARG A 87 -10.61 2.56 -4.07
N ARG A 88 -9.55 2.57 -3.29
CA ARG A 88 -8.28 3.16 -3.69
C ARG A 88 -7.37 2.23 -4.49
N PHE A 89 -7.76 0.95 -4.65
CA PHE A 89 -6.94 -0.05 -5.33
C PHE A 89 -6.57 0.36 -6.75
N ASP A 90 -7.53 0.86 -7.50
CA ASP A 90 -7.30 1.26 -8.90
C ASP A 90 -6.30 2.43 -8.99
N CYS A 91 -6.46 3.45 -8.15
CA CYS A 91 -5.57 4.62 -8.15
C CYS A 91 -4.20 4.33 -7.52
N ASP A 92 -4.19 3.63 -6.38
CA ASP A 92 -2.98 3.45 -5.58
C ASP A 92 -2.14 2.25 -6.04
N VAL A 93 -2.72 1.35 -6.84
CA VAL A 93 -2.05 0.15 -7.31
C VAL A 93 -2.02 0.09 -8.83
N LEU A 94 -3.18 -0.06 -9.48
CA LEU A 94 -3.22 -0.36 -10.91
C LEU A 94 -2.78 0.81 -11.79
N ALA A 95 -3.06 2.04 -11.38
CA ALA A 95 -2.65 3.25 -12.09
C ALA A 95 -1.17 3.63 -11.86
N GLN A 96 -0.44 2.92 -10.99
CA GLN A 96 0.96 3.25 -10.72
C GLN A 96 1.85 2.83 -11.91
N PRO A 97 2.67 3.74 -12.47
CA PRO A 97 3.51 3.44 -13.61
C PRO A 97 4.51 2.31 -13.30
N GLY A 98 4.56 1.31 -14.17
CA GLY A 98 5.54 0.23 -14.09
C GLY A 98 5.33 -0.74 -12.93
N VAL A 99 4.13 -0.82 -12.37
CA VAL A 99 3.81 -1.82 -11.35
C VAL A 99 3.92 -3.24 -11.92
N THR A 100 4.66 -4.09 -11.22
CA THR A 100 4.85 -5.50 -11.56
C THR A 100 4.44 -6.43 -10.43
N HIS A 101 4.47 -5.94 -9.20
CA HIS A 101 4.14 -6.72 -8.01
C HIS A 101 3.33 -5.88 -7.03
N VAL A 102 2.37 -6.52 -6.41
CA VAL A 102 1.53 -5.91 -5.36
C VAL A 102 1.62 -6.77 -4.12
N ILE A 103 1.86 -6.14 -2.98
CA ILE A 103 1.79 -6.78 -1.66
C ILE A 103 0.67 -6.10 -0.90
N VAL A 104 -0.38 -6.85 -0.55
CA VAL A 104 -1.49 -6.36 0.25
C VAL A 104 -1.33 -6.87 1.68
N MET A 105 -1.19 -5.94 2.63
CA MET A 105 -1.20 -6.22 4.06
C MET A 105 -2.24 -5.31 4.73
N LEU A 106 -3.49 -5.75 4.67
CA LEU A 106 -4.65 -4.95 5.04
C LEU A 106 -5.75 -5.87 5.62
N GLY A 107 -6.54 -5.37 6.55
CA GLY A 107 -7.68 -6.11 7.12
C GLY A 107 -7.74 -6.11 8.63
N THR A 108 -6.65 -5.78 9.32
CA THR A 108 -6.62 -5.71 10.79
C THR A 108 -7.67 -4.76 11.37
N ASN A 109 -7.99 -3.68 10.66
CA ASN A 109 -8.91 -2.65 11.13
C ASN A 109 -10.38 -2.96 10.81
N ASP A 110 -10.67 -3.91 9.95
CA ASP A 110 -12.05 -4.25 9.59
C ASP A 110 -12.83 -4.79 10.80
N PRO A 111 -12.36 -5.84 11.51
CA PRO A 111 -13.04 -6.35 12.69
C PRO A 111 -12.79 -5.51 13.96
N ARG A 112 -11.73 -4.70 13.99
CA ARG A 112 -11.33 -3.93 15.19
C ARG A 112 -11.91 -2.53 15.27
N ASN A 113 -12.63 -2.11 14.26
CA ASN A 113 -13.04 -0.72 14.20
C ASN A 113 -14.16 -0.42 15.21
N ARG A 114 -13.79 0.17 16.35
CA ARG A 114 -14.70 0.63 17.40
C ARG A 114 -15.66 1.73 16.93
N TRP A 115 -15.40 2.32 15.80
CA TRP A 115 -16.18 3.40 15.21
C TRP A 115 -17.05 2.93 14.04
N ALA A 116 -16.95 1.64 13.70
CA ALA A 116 -17.81 1.05 12.70
C ALA A 116 -19.26 1.09 13.19
N LYS A 117 -20.14 1.47 12.30
CA LYS A 117 -21.56 1.34 12.53
C LYS A 117 -21.93 -0.16 12.56
N PRO A 118 -22.99 -0.57 13.25
CA PRO A 118 -23.39 -1.98 13.26
C PRO A 118 -23.57 -2.59 11.86
N GLU A 119 -24.03 -1.79 10.90
CA GLU A 119 -24.18 -2.19 9.49
C GLU A 119 -22.84 -2.38 8.75
N GLU A 120 -21.74 -1.97 9.35
CA GLU A 120 -20.38 -2.13 8.81
C GLU A 120 -19.63 -3.29 9.48
N GLU A 121 -20.34 -4.19 10.15
CA GLU A 121 -19.73 -5.41 10.70
C GLU A 121 -19.23 -6.29 9.56
N VAL A 122 -17.95 -6.67 9.66
CA VAL A 122 -17.25 -7.41 8.62
C VAL A 122 -16.96 -8.82 9.10
N THR A 123 -17.43 -9.81 8.35
CA THR A 123 -17.10 -11.22 8.57
C THR A 123 -15.83 -11.62 7.82
N ALA A 124 -15.27 -12.78 8.14
CA ALA A 124 -14.13 -13.33 7.41
C ALA A 124 -14.44 -13.55 5.92
N GLU A 125 -15.67 -13.98 5.62
CA GLU A 125 -16.15 -14.19 4.25
C GLU A 125 -16.18 -12.87 3.47
N HIS A 126 -16.63 -11.77 4.08
CA HIS A 126 -16.61 -10.44 3.47
C HIS A 126 -15.18 -10.01 3.16
N MET A 127 -14.23 -10.25 4.07
CA MET A 127 -12.83 -9.90 3.86
C MET A 127 -12.21 -10.71 2.72
N ILE A 128 -12.47 -12.03 2.68
CA ILE A 128 -12.00 -12.91 1.61
C ILE A 128 -12.57 -12.46 0.26
N ALA A 129 -13.86 -12.15 0.20
CA ALA A 129 -14.50 -11.67 -1.02
C ALA A 129 -13.88 -10.34 -1.51
N GLY A 130 -13.62 -9.40 -0.59
CA GLY A 130 -12.98 -8.14 -0.93
C GLY A 130 -11.56 -8.30 -1.47
N LEU A 131 -10.75 -9.15 -0.85
CA LEU A 131 -9.40 -9.44 -1.35
C LEU A 131 -9.43 -10.18 -2.71
N SER A 132 -10.40 -11.07 -2.90
CA SER A 132 -10.59 -11.77 -4.18
C SER A 132 -11.02 -10.81 -5.29
N ASP A 133 -11.82 -9.78 -4.98
CA ASP A 133 -12.17 -8.73 -5.95
C ASP A 133 -10.93 -7.94 -6.39
N GLY A 134 -10.10 -7.50 -5.45
CA GLY A 134 -8.82 -6.85 -5.77
C GLY A 134 -7.90 -7.72 -6.64
N HIS A 135 -7.83 -9.01 -6.35
CA HIS A 135 -7.06 -9.95 -7.18
C HIS A 135 -7.64 -10.08 -8.60
N THR A 136 -8.96 -10.14 -8.73
CA THR A 136 -9.63 -10.20 -10.04
C THR A 136 -9.36 -8.94 -10.87
N ARG A 137 -9.43 -7.77 -10.27
CA ARG A 137 -9.10 -6.50 -10.95
C ARG A 137 -7.65 -6.48 -11.42
N GLN A 138 -6.73 -6.90 -10.58
CA GLN A 138 -5.32 -6.98 -10.94
C GLN A 138 -5.08 -7.90 -12.15
N LEU A 139 -5.66 -9.09 -12.17
CA LEU A 139 -5.53 -10.02 -13.30
C LEU A 139 -6.08 -9.44 -14.61
N HIS A 140 -7.13 -8.61 -14.51
CA HIS A 140 -7.73 -7.98 -15.67
C HIS A 140 -6.89 -6.83 -16.22
N ASP A 141 -6.44 -5.92 -15.34
CA ASP A 141 -5.85 -4.63 -15.73
C ASP A 141 -4.31 -4.64 -15.74
N ALA A 142 -3.69 -5.56 -15.00
CA ALA A 142 -2.25 -5.76 -14.95
C ALA A 142 -1.88 -7.26 -14.93
N PRO A 143 -2.18 -8.02 -15.99
CA PRO A 143 -2.08 -9.49 -16.00
C PRO A 143 -0.68 -10.03 -15.75
N ASP A 144 0.35 -9.25 -16.07
CA ASP A 144 1.76 -9.63 -15.86
C ASP A 144 2.27 -9.32 -14.44
N SER A 145 1.44 -8.75 -13.59
CA SER A 145 1.82 -8.45 -12.20
C SER A 145 1.49 -9.60 -11.24
N VAL A 146 2.20 -9.65 -10.11
CA VAL A 146 2.03 -10.67 -9.07
C VAL A 146 1.42 -10.06 -7.82
N LEU A 147 0.29 -10.59 -7.35
CA LEU A 147 -0.33 -10.22 -6.08
C LEU A 147 0.10 -11.19 -4.97
N LEU A 148 0.60 -10.63 -3.88
CA LEU A 148 0.85 -11.33 -2.62
C LEU A 148 -0.03 -10.68 -1.54
N SER A 149 -0.89 -11.46 -0.89
CA SER A 149 -1.66 -10.97 0.26
C SER A 149 -1.18 -11.61 1.56
N ALA A 150 -1.15 -10.82 2.63
CA ALA A 150 -0.80 -11.26 3.98
C ALA A 150 -1.84 -10.72 4.97
N PHE A 151 -2.22 -11.53 5.94
CA PHE A 151 -3.14 -11.22 7.03
C PHE A 151 -2.39 -11.11 8.35
#